data_21a1c43facc569d135f96964bf1a0171
#
_entry.id   21a1c43facc569d135f96964bf1a0171
#
_cell.length_a   1.000
_cell.length_b   1.000
_cell.length_c   1.000
_cell.angle_alpha   90.00
_cell.angle_beta   90.00
_cell.angle_gamma   90.00
#
_symmetry.space_group_name_H-M   'P 1'
#
loop_
_entity.id
_entity.type
_entity.pdbx_description
1 polymer ?
#
loop_
_entity_poly.entity_id
_entity_poly.type
_entity_poly.pdbx_seq_one_letter_code
_entity_poly.pdbx_strand_id
1 'polypeptide(L)'
;MRILYIDIDTLRPDHLSCYGYHRRTSPTIDWVASQGVRFERVHVSDAPCLPSRTALITGRFGFHNGVVAHHGRAADPIPIGCERQFSTTKGFEPLFLMLQRAGFHTVSVSPFPQRHAAWWFVGGLMEWYNTGKNGLERADEINPIAIDWLKRNARRDNWFLHINYWDPHTPYRTPIEYGNPFEDDPPPSWLTEEILRQHWEGCGYRSAQEPWTWWMGRKWERMPENIANLSDWKRWIDGYDVGVKYADDHVRQILDVLDEEGVLDETAIIISSDHGENQGELNFYGDHHTGDFITTRVPLIARIPGITDNQKGRVDRALHYQFDFAATLLELLGITIPEKWDAKSFANAFKEGKEEGRSYLVCSQMAYLCQRCVMFERWALIRTYHPQFSDFPPVMLFDIVEDPHELVNLAQSRPDVVEKGLAILQEWTDEMLATAIEPIDPMRIVLQEGGPWDARKDWRRYCERLRATGREKWAEIIEKRFASVE
;
A
#
# COMPACT_ATOMS: atom_id res chain seq x y z
N MET A 1 -7.26 -24.35 -12.21
CA MET A 1 -7.79 -22.98 -12.02
C MET A 1 -6.81 -21.97 -12.59
N ARG A 2 -7.29 -20.89 -13.22
CA ARG A 2 -6.49 -19.78 -13.73
C ARG A 2 -6.65 -18.60 -12.77
N ILE A 3 -5.56 -17.93 -12.41
CA ILE A 3 -5.60 -16.84 -11.42
C ILE A 3 -4.82 -15.65 -11.97
N LEU A 4 -5.50 -14.53 -12.16
CA LEU A 4 -4.92 -13.24 -12.48
C LEU A 4 -4.94 -12.36 -11.21
N TYR A 5 -3.78 -11.97 -10.72
CA TYR A 5 -3.61 -11.03 -9.61
C TYR A 5 -3.05 -9.72 -10.14
N ILE A 6 -3.85 -8.66 -10.08
CA ILE A 6 -3.47 -7.31 -10.50
C ILE A 6 -3.15 -6.50 -9.26
N ASP A 7 -1.89 -6.07 -9.15
CA ASP A 7 -1.33 -5.25 -8.09
C ASP A 7 -1.07 -3.84 -8.66
N ILE A 8 -1.91 -2.89 -8.28
CA ILE A 8 -1.81 -1.49 -8.75
C ILE A 8 -1.21 -0.68 -7.60
N ASP A 9 0.03 -0.22 -7.79
CA ASP A 9 0.80 0.50 -6.78
C ASP A 9 0.09 1.79 -6.34
N THR A 10 0.07 2.07 -5.04
CA THR A 10 -0.56 3.25 -4.42
C THR A 10 -2.06 3.43 -4.66
N LEU A 11 -2.79 2.43 -5.15
CA LEU A 11 -4.21 2.57 -5.48
C LEU A 11 -5.08 2.74 -4.24
N ARG A 12 -5.72 3.89 -4.12
CA ARG A 12 -6.66 4.22 -3.03
C ARG A 12 -8.06 3.73 -3.36
N PRO A 13 -8.77 3.06 -2.42
CA PRO A 13 -10.17 2.69 -2.61
C PRO A 13 -11.07 3.90 -2.87
N ASP A 14 -10.89 4.98 -2.12
CA ASP A 14 -11.71 6.19 -2.20
C ASP A 14 -11.49 7.02 -3.49
N HIS A 15 -10.60 6.58 -4.39
CA HIS A 15 -10.45 7.07 -5.75
C HIS A 15 -10.99 6.08 -6.81
N LEU A 16 -11.75 5.06 -6.39
CA LEU A 16 -12.44 4.10 -7.28
C LEU A 16 -13.95 4.32 -7.25
N SER A 17 -14.59 4.35 -8.41
CA SER A 17 -16.05 4.58 -8.51
C SER A 17 -16.85 3.51 -7.76
N CYS A 18 -16.42 2.25 -7.78
CA CYS A 18 -17.09 1.17 -7.03
C CYS A 18 -17.00 1.32 -5.51
N TYR A 19 -16.09 2.15 -4.98
CA TYR A 19 -16.04 2.53 -3.57
C TYR A 19 -16.71 3.89 -3.28
N GLY A 20 -17.38 4.48 -4.28
CA GLY A 20 -18.17 5.70 -4.10
C GLY A 20 -17.47 6.98 -4.54
N TYR A 21 -16.32 6.90 -5.21
CA TYR A 21 -15.68 8.09 -5.77
C TYR A 21 -16.55 8.77 -6.83
N HIS A 22 -16.61 10.09 -6.80
CA HIS A 22 -17.48 10.85 -7.68
C HIS A 22 -17.02 10.91 -9.14
N ARG A 23 -15.71 10.73 -9.41
CA ARG A 23 -15.13 10.66 -10.75
C ARG A 23 -15.15 9.21 -11.26
N ARG A 24 -15.36 9.04 -12.55
CA ARG A 24 -15.39 7.72 -13.19
C ARG A 24 -13.96 7.24 -13.56
N THR A 25 -13.16 6.96 -12.54
CA THR A 25 -11.75 6.59 -12.69
C THR A 25 -11.52 5.12 -13.05
N SER A 26 -12.47 4.23 -12.77
CA SER A 26 -12.22 2.78 -12.70
C SER A 26 -13.32 1.89 -13.32
N PRO A 27 -13.84 2.18 -14.53
CA PRO A 27 -14.98 1.43 -15.09
C PRO A 27 -14.72 -0.07 -15.27
N THR A 28 -13.49 -0.50 -15.52
CA THR A 28 -13.13 -1.93 -15.65
C THR A 28 -13.06 -2.60 -14.28
N ILE A 29 -12.42 -1.96 -13.31
CA ILE A 29 -12.37 -2.43 -11.92
C ILE A 29 -13.77 -2.50 -11.33
N ASP A 30 -14.64 -1.51 -11.62
CA ASP A 30 -16.04 -1.49 -11.21
C ASP A 30 -16.81 -2.68 -11.78
N TRP A 31 -16.53 -3.03 -13.04
CA TRP A 31 -17.12 -4.24 -13.63
C TRP A 31 -16.69 -5.50 -12.89
N VAL A 32 -15.39 -5.67 -12.57
CA VAL A 32 -14.91 -6.83 -11.79
C VAL A 32 -15.60 -6.86 -10.42
N ALA A 33 -15.72 -5.71 -9.74
CA ALA A 33 -16.42 -5.59 -8.46
C ALA A 33 -17.89 -6.01 -8.56
N SER A 34 -18.57 -5.65 -9.66
CA SER A 34 -19.97 -6.02 -9.92
C SER A 34 -20.16 -7.53 -10.14
N GLN A 35 -19.12 -8.23 -10.63
CA GLN A 35 -19.12 -9.65 -10.90
C GLN A 35 -18.55 -10.51 -9.77
N GLY A 36 -18.03 -9.89 -8.70
CA GLY A 36 -17.37 -10.56 -7.58
C GLY A 36 -17.74 -9.96 -6.22
N VAL A 37 -16.81 -10.01 -5.30
CA VAL A 37 -16.91 -9.45 -3.95
C VAL A 37 -15.91 -8.32 -3.79
N ARG A 38 -16.34 -7.20 -3.23
CA ARG A 38 -15.52 -6.06 -2.85
C ARG A 38 -15.42 -5.97 -1.33
N PHE A 39 -14.20 -5.81 -0.85
CA PHE A 39 -13.92 -5.68 0.58
C PHE A 39 -13.68 -4.21 0.94
N GLU A 40 -14.42 -3.70 1.93
CA GLU A 40 -14.45 -2.28 2.28
C GLU A 40 -13.29 -1.85 3.16
N ARG A 41 -12.83 -2.74 4.06
CA ARG A 41 -11.90 -2.43 5.14
C ARG A 41 -10.70 -3.37 5.13
N VAL A 42 -9.89 -3.27 4.08
CA VAL A 42 -8.63 -4.02 3.96
C VAL A 42 -7.46 -3.07 4.14
N HIS A 43 -6.53 -3.46 4.98
CA HIS A 43 -5.34 -2.66 5.28
C HIS A 43 -4.07 -3.49 5.15
N VAL A 44 -2.98 -2.85 4.74
CA VAL A 44 -1.67 -3.48 4.82
C VAL A 44 -1.13 -3.41 6.25
N SER A 45 -0.41 -4.44 6.68
CA SER A 45 0.15 -4.48 8.02
C SER A 45 1.35 -3.56 8.18
N ASP A 46 2.10 -3.39 7.11
CA ASP A 46 3.34 -2.64 7.07
C ASP A 46 3.41 -1.86 5.76
N ALA A 47 3.49 -0.54 5.83
CA ALA A 47 3.73 0.31 4.69
C ALA A 47 5.23 0.71 4.66
N PRO A 48 5.80 1.06 3.51
CA PRO A 48 5.23 1.11 2.18
C PRO A 48 5.52 -0.15 1.32
N CYS A 49 5.89 0.01 0.05
CA CYS A 49 5.96 -1.04 -0.98
C CYS A 49 6.73 -2.31 -0.53
N LEU A 50 7.97 -2.15 -0.01
CA LEU A 50 8.82 -3.30 0.33
C LEU A 50 8.27 -4.09 1.54
N PRO A 51 7.93 -3.47 2.68
CA PRO A 51 7.31 -4.16 3.80
C PRO A 51 5.97 -4.79 3.43
N SER A 52 5.09 -4.04 2.75
CA SER A 52 3.75 -4.51 2.40
C SER A 52 3.78 -5.75 1.51
N ARG A 53 4.51 -5.69 0.38
CA ARG A 53 4.61 -6.85 -0.51
C ARG A 53 5.33 -8.02 0.14
N THR A 54 6.27 -7.76 1.06
CA THR A 54 6.90 -8.83 1.85
C THR A 54 5.87 -9.47 2.79
N ALA A 55 5.05 -8.68 3.49
CA ALA A 55 4.00 -9.22 4.35
C ALA A 55 3.00 -10.07 3.55
N LEU A 56 2.54 -9.56 2.38
CA LEU A 56 1.61 -10.27 1.50
C LEU A 56 2.14 -11.65 1.08
N ILE A 57 3.38 -11.71 0.58
CA ILE A 57 3.90 -12.99 0.05
C ILE A 57 4.33 -13.96 1.15
N THR A 58 4.69 -13.48 2.34
CA THR A 58 5.13 -14.32 3.46
C THR A 58 4.01 -14.67 4.42
N GLY A 59 2.84 -14.03 4.31
CA GLY A 59 1.74 -14.17 5.25
C GLY A 59 2.10 -13.70 6.67
N ARG A 60 3.12 -12.83 6.83
CA ARG A 60 3.69 -12.46 8.13
C ARG A 60 3.84 -10.96 8.28
N PHE A 61 3.59 -10.47 9.49
CA PHE A 61 3.92 -9.10 9.85
C PHE A 61 5.39 -8.77 9.61
N GLY A 62 5.69 -7.51 9.25
CA GLY A 62 7.05 -6.99 9.23
C GLY A 62 7.78 -7.20 10.55
N PHE A 63 7.07 -7.21 11.67
CA PHE A 63 7.58 -7.55 12.98
C PHE A 63 8.24 -8.95 13.02
N HIS A 64 7.66 -9.93 12.33
CA HIS A 64 8.14 -11.31 12.30
C HIS A 64 9.04 -11.63 11.11
N ASN A 65 8.85 -10.99 9.97
CA ASN A 65 9.69 -11.22 8.80
C ASN A 65 10.94 -10.32 8.77
N GLY A 66 10.96 -9.22 9.55
CA GLY A 66 12.08 -8.30 9.70
C GLY A 66 12.10 -7.13 8.72
N VAL A 67 11.22 -7.12 7.70
CA VAL A 67 11.18 -6.09 6.67
C VAL A 67 10.14 -5.04 7.04
N VAL A 68 10.60 -3.91 7.55
CA VAL A 68 9.73 -2.78 7.98
C VAL A 68 10.16 -1.44 7.39
N ALA A 69 11.28 -1.40 6.66
CA ALA A 69 11.82 -0.20 6.03
C ALA A 69 12.23 -0.46 4.58
N HIS A 70 12.58 0.59 3.82
CA HIS A 70 13.09 0.47 2.44
C HIS A 70 14.61 0.29 2.39
N HIS A 71 15.31 0.80 3.38
CA HIS A 71 16.77 0.79 3.49
C HIS A 71 17.22 0.50 4.91
N GLY A 72 18.49 0.24 5.10
CA GLY A 72 19.06 -0.12 6.39
C GLY A 72 18.88 -1.61 6.70
N ARG A 73 19.20 -1.99 7.94
CA ARG A 73 19.17 -3.41 8.37
C ARG A 73 17.74 -3.98 8.45
N ALA A 74 16.76 -3.11 8.64
CA ALA A 74 15.34 -3.50 8.71
C ALA A 74 14.66 -3.55 7.33
N ALA A 75 15.43 -3.60 6.24
CA ALA A 75 14.95 -3.79 4.88
C ALA A 75 15.23 -5.20 4.34
N ASP A 76 15.88 -6.06 5.11
CA ASP A 76 16.13 -7.44 4.76
C ASP A 76 15.37 -8.40 5.70
N PRO A 77 14.91 -9.55 5.21
CA PRO A 77 14.25 -10.55 6.05
C PRO A 77 15.17 -11.07 7.17
N ILE A 78 14.61 -11.30 8.34
CA ILE A 78 15.30 -11.99 9.45
C ILE A 78 15.61 -13.42 9.01
N PRO A 79 16.88 -13.87 9.05
CA PRO A 79 17.25 -15.24 8.74
C PRO A 79 16.58 -16.21 9.73
N ILE A 80 15.95 -17.26 9.19
CA ILE A 80 15.37 -18.32 10.01
C ILE A 80 16.29 -19.54 9.99
N GLY A 81 16.81 -19.90 11.14
CA GLY A 81 17.74 -21.02 11.29
C GLY A 81 19.16 -20.74 10.82
N CYS A 82 20.00 -21.75 10.81
CA CYS A 82 21.44 -21.64 10.52
C CYS A 82 21.78 -21.57 9.03
N GLU A 83 20.86 -21.96 8.15
CA GLU A 83 21.18 -22.20 6.74
C GLU A 83 20.93 -20.98 5.83
N ARG A 84 20.27 -19.95 6.31
CA ARG A 84 19.93 -18.74 5.52
C ARG A 84 19.32 -19.06 4.13
N GLN A 85 18.62 -20.17 4.01
CA GLN A 85 18.02 -20.59 2.76
C GLN A 85 16.61 -20.05 2.64
N PHE A 86 16.36 -19.30 1.59
CA PHE A 86 15.10 -18.62 1.33
C PHE A 86 13.93 -19.61 1.10
N SER A 87 14.13 -20.67 0.37
CA SER A 87 13.06 -21.56 -0.08
C SER A 87 12.84 -22.80 0.78
N THR A 88 13.72 -23.10 1.71
CA THR A 88 13.72 -24.38 2.46
C THR A 88 13.63 -24.21 3.96
N THR A 89 13.72 -22.99 4.47
CA THR A 89 13.67 -22.73 5.91
C THR A 89 12.24 -22.88 6.38
N LYS A 90 12.02 -23.78 7.32
CA LYS A 90 10.70 -23.98 7.93
C LYS A 90 10.15 -22.67 8.47
N GLY A 91 9.00 -22.24 7.94
CA GLY A 91 8.32 -21.03 8.34
C GLY A 91 8.51 -19.84 7.42
N PHE A 92 9.38 -19.92 6.42
CA PHE A 92 9.49 -18.92 5.37
C PHE A 92 9.08 -19.54 4.01
N GLU A 93 7.80 -19.83 3.87
CA GLU A 93 7.22 -20.44 2.68
C GLU A 93 6.36 -19.38 1.98
N PRO A 94 6.94 -18.66 0.98
CA PRO A 94 6.22 -17.56 0.33
C PRO A 94 5.05 -18.10 -0.51
N LEU A 95 4.03 -17.25 -0.72
CA LEU A 95 2.82 -17.55 -1.46
C LEU A 95 3.13 -18.18 -2.83
N PHE A 96 4.05 -17.62 -3.60
CA PHE A 96 4.38 -18.16 -4.93
C PHE A 96 4.97 -19.57 -4.84
N LEU A 97 5.76 -19.87 -3.82
CA LEU A 97 6.29 -21.21 -3.59
C LEU A 97 5.19 -22.21 -3.22
N MET A 98 4.21 -21.78 -2.40
CA MET A 98 3.07 -22.63 -2.04
C MET A 98 2.21 -22.94 -3.27
N LEU A 99 1.96 -21.96 -4.11
CA LEU A 99 1.25 -22.15 -5.37
C LEU A 99 2.02 -23.05 -6.35
N GLN A 100 3.33 -22.83 -6.49
CA GLN A 100 4.20 -23.68 -7.34
C GLN A 100 4.19 -25.14 -6.89
N ARG A 101 4.33 -25.39 -5.59
CA ARG A 101 4.26 -26.76 -5.02
C ARG A 101 2.90 -27.41 -5.21
N ALA A 102 1.82 -26.61 -5.31
CA ALA A 102 0.48 -27.08 -5.62
C ALA A 102 0.24 -27.29 -7.14
N GLY A 103 1.27 -27.11 -7.98
CA GLY A 103 1.21 -27.35 -9.40
C GLY A 103 0.79 -26.15 -10.24
N PHE A 104 0.80 -24.94 -9.70
CA PHE A 104 0.58 -23.73 -10.47
C PHE A 104 1.85 -23.28 -11.20
N HIS A 105 1.70 -22.87 -12.46
CA HIS A 105 2.74 -22.14 -13.18
C HIS A 105 2.72 -20.68 -12.73
N THR A 106 3.69 -20.29 -11.92
CA THR A 106 3.75 -19.00 -11.23
C THR A 106 4.57 -17.99 -12.02
N VAL A 107 3.94 -16.87 -12.37
CA VAL A 107 4.51 -15.83 -13.22
C VAL A 107 4.32 -14.45 -12.58
N SER A 108 5.32 -13.59 -12.69
CA SER A 108 5.21 -12.19 -12.31
C SER A 108 5.77 -11.26 -13.39
N VAL A 109 4.99 -10.24 -13.74
CA VAL A 109 5.44 -9.12 -14.57
C VAL A 109 5.57 -7.91 -13.63
N SER A 110 6.77 -7.66 -13.13
CA SER A 110 7.01 -6.66 -12.10
C SER A 110 8.47 -6.24 -12.02
N PRO A 111 8.80 -4.94 -11.94
CA PRO A 111 10.13 -4.43 -11.64
C PRO A 111 10.44 -4.41 -10.14
N PHE A 112 9.47 -4.67 -9.27
CA PHE A 112 9.57 -4.53 -7.81
C PHE A 112 10.77 -5.27 -7.21
N PRO A 113 11.08 -6.55 -7.55
CA PRO A 113 12.23 -7.25 -6.98
C PRO A 113 13.57 -6.57 -7.28
N GLN A 114 13.72 -5.96 -8.47
CA GLN A 114 14.93 -5.22 -8.81
C GLN A 114 14.98 -3.89 -8.07
N ARG A 115 13.88 -3.13 -8.07
CA ARG A 115 13.81 -1.80 -7.43
C ARG A 115 14.22 -1.83 -5.97
N HIS A 116 13.78 -2.84 -5.25
CA HIS A 116 13.97 -2.95 -3.80
C HIS A 116 15.00 -4.01 -3.40
N ALA A 117 15.74 -4.59 -4.35
CA ALA A 117 16.64 -5.73 -4.10
C ALA A 117 15.93 -6.88 -3.33
N ALA A 118 14.62 -7.04 -3.55
CA ALA A 118 13.75 -7.98 -2.84
C ALA A 118 13.90 -9.41 -3.42
N TRP A 119 15.07 -10.01 -3.24
CA TRP A 119 15.40 -11.34 -3.76
C TRP A 119 14.45 -12.44 -3.28
N TRP A 120 13.85 -12.28 -2.10
CA TRP A 120 12.88 -13.24 -1.55
C TRP A 120 11.53 -13.20 -2.26
N PHE A 121 11.18 -12.09 -2.93
CA PHE A 121 9.93 -11.97 -3.67
C PHE A 121 9.85 -12.93 -4.84
N VAL A 122 10.98 -13.25 -5.46
CA VAL A 122 11.01 -14.18 -6.61
C VAL A 122 10.96 -15.66 -6.22
N GLY A 123 10.97 -15.95 -4.93
CA GLY A 123 10.93 -17.33 -4.41
C GLY A 123 9.64 -18.05 -4.77
N GLY A 124 9.74 -19.09 -5.61
CA GLY A 124 8.60 -19.83 -6.12
C GLY A 124 8.03 -19.31 -7.44
N LEU A 125 8.57 -18.24 -8.02
CA LEU A 125 8.24 -17.85 -9.40
C LEU A 125 8.96 -18.78 -10.40
N MET A 126 8.22 -19.26 -11.38
CA MET A 126 8.77 -20.01 -12.52
C MET A 126 9.22 -19.07 -13.64
N GLU A 127 8.51 -17.93 -13.79
CA GLU A 127 8.88 -16.88 -14.72
C GLU A 127 8.78 -15.51 -14.04
N TRP A 128 9.76 -14.67 -14.28
CA TRP A 128 9.76 -13.29 -13.84
C TRP A 128 10.20 -12.36 -14.96
N TYR A 129 9.35 -11.40 -15.29
CA TYR A 129 9.58 -10.42 -16.33
C TYR A 129 9.77 -9.05 -15.71
N ASN A 130 10.92 -8.45 -16.01
CA ASN A 130 11.31 -7.13 -15.54
C ASN A 130 11.58 -6.21 -16.73
N THR A 131 10.89 -5.07 -16.77
CA THR A 131 11.06 -4.05 -17.82
C THR A 131 12.35 -3.24 -17.65
N GLY A 132 12.96 -3.24 -16.46
CA GLY A 132 14.23 -2.60 -16.17
C GLY A 132 14.18 -1.09 -15.95
N LYS A 133 13.01 -0.50 -15.75
CA LYS A 133 12.86 0.94 -15.49
C LYS A 133 12.79 1.31 -14.00
N ASN A 134 12.96 0.31 -13.15
CA ASN A 134 13.15 0.49 -11.70
C ASN A 134 11.99 1.24 -11.00
N GLY A 135 10.73 0.92 -11.36
CA GLY A 135 9.53 1.55 -10.81
C GLY A 135 9.14 2.86 -11.49
N LEU A 136 9.63 3.10 -12.70
CA LEU A 136 9.18 4.19 -13.57
C LEU A 136 8.44 3.66 -14.80
N GLU A 137 8.05 2.40 -14.78
CA GLU A 137 7.23 1.76 -15.79
C GLU A 137 5.84 2.38 -15.85
N ARG A 138 5.32 2.52 -17.05
CA ARG A 138 3.93 2.83 -17.29
C ARG A 138 3.17 1.54 -17.65
N ALA A 139 1.86 1.57 -17.50
CA ALA A 139 1.03 0.41 -17.80
C ALA A 139 1.14 -0.04 -19.27
N ASP A 140 1.34 0.90 -20.23
CA ASP A 140 1.57 0.58 -21.65
C ASP A 140 2.91 -0.15 -21.93
N GLU A 141 3.82 -0.17 -20.97
CA GLU A 141 5.10 -0.85 -21.03
C GLU A 141 5.05 -2.24 -20.38
N ILE A 142 4.12 -2.44 -19.48
CA ILE A 142 3.86 -3.70 -18.78
C ILE A 142 2.96 -4.62 -19.64
N ASN A 143 1.88 -4.05 -20.21
CA ASN A 143 0.87 -4.82 -20.95
C ASN A 143 1.41 -5.66 -22.11
N PRO A 144 2.33 -5.19 -22.96
CA PRO A 144 2.84 -6.02 -24.07
C PRO A 144 3.43 -7.34 -23.59
N ILE A 145 4.09 -7.35 -22.43
CA ILE A 145 4.68 -8.57 -21.84
C ILE A 145 3.59 -9.50 -21.33
N ALA A 146 2.65 -8.96 -20.57
CA ALA A 146 1.55 -9.74 -20.00
C ALA A 146 0.63 -10.31 -21.08
N ILE A 147 0.31 -9.51 -22.11
CA ILE A 147 -0.52 -9.92 -23.26
C ILE A 147 0.18 -11.02 -24.07
N ASP A 148 1.47 -10.87 -24.37
CA ASP A 148 2.23 -11.90 -25.08
C ASP A 148 2.25 -13.22 -24.30
N TRP A 149 2.44 -13.14 -22.97
CA TRP A 149 2.39 -14.32 -22.12
C TRP A 149 1.00 -14.97 -22.14
N LEU A 150 -0.08 -14.19 -22.00
CA LEU A 150 -1.47 -14.68 -22.02
C LEU A 150 -1.82 -15.33 -23.36
N LYS A 151 -1.50 -14.71 -24.50
CA LYS A 151 -1.75 -15.29 -25.83
C LYS A 151 -1.12 -16.66 -26.02
N ARG A 152 0.02 -16.93 -25.36
CA ARG A 152 0.69 -18.23 -25.42
C ARG A 152 0.20 -19.25 -24.39
N ASN A 153 -0.35 -18.79 -23.27
CA ASN A 153 -0.55 -19.64 -22.10
C ASN A 153 -1.96 -19.61 -21.50
N ALA A 154 -2.82 -18.63 -21.82
CA ALA A 154 -4.10 -18.43 -21.15
C ALA A 154 -4.99 -19.68 -21.16
N ARG A 155 -4.97 -20.48 -22.23
CA ARG A 155 -5.75 -21.73 -22.36
C ARG A 155 -5.22 -22.91 -21.54
N ARG A 156 -4.00 -22.79 -20.97
CA ARG A 156 -3.47 -23.82 -20.07
C ARG A 156 -4.18 -23.70 -18.71
N ASP A 157 -4.25 -24.81 -18.00
CA ASP A 157 -4.75 -24.81 -16.63
C ASP A 157 -3.63 -24.53 -15.62
N ASN A 158 -4.03 -24.17 -14.40
CA ASN A 158 -3.16 -24.02 -13.24
C ASN A 158 -2.02 -23.03 -13.47
N TRP A 159 -2.36 -21.79 -13.80
CA TRP A 159 -1.40 -20.70 -13.77
C TRP A 159 -1.83 -19.60 -12.77
N PHE A 160 -0.83 -18.93 -12.23
CA PHE A 160 -0.97 -17.72 -11.41
C PHE A 160 -0.12 -16.63 -12.06
N LEU A 161 -0.77 -15.60 -12.58
CA LEU A 161 -0.13 -14.45 -13.20
C LEU A 161 -0.31 -13.22 -12.29
N HIS A 162 0.80 -12.71 -11.77
CA HIS A 162 0.88 -11.44 -11.07
C HIS A 162 1.32 -10.36 -12.04
N ILE A 163 0.54 -9.26 -12.13
CA ILE A 163 0.87 -8.07 -12.92
C ILE A 163 0.94 -6.89 -11.94
N ASN A 164 2.08 -6.21 -11.91
CA ASN A 164 2.26 -5.02 -11.09
C ASN A 164 2.30 -3.77 -11.98
N TYR A 165 1.30 -2.90 -11.83
CA TYR A 165 1.28 -1.57 -12.42
C TYR A 165 1.81 -0.55 -11.42
N TRP A 166 2.68 0.35 -11.90
CA TRP A 166 3.21 1.46 -11.10
C TRP A 166 2.39 2.74 -11.22
N ASP A 167 1.54 2.88 -12.24
CA ASP A 167 0.51 3.91 -12.25
C ASP A 167 -0.57 3.54 -11.20
N PRO A 168 -1.02 4.48 -10.36
CA PRO A 168 -0.81 5.93 -10.34
C PRO A 168 0.34 6.45 -9.47
N HIS A 169 1.25 5.63 -8.96
CA HIS A 169 2.34 6.06 -8.06
C HIS A 169 3.07 7.32 -8.56
N THR A 170 3.43 8.22 -7.67
CA THR A 170 4.29 9.37 -7.99
C THR A 170 5.65 8.94 -8.57
N PRO A 171 6.18 9.66 -9.58
CA PRO A 171 5.61 10.82 -10.25
C PRO A 171 4.47 10.42 -11.19
N TYR A 172 3.46 11.30 -11.33
CA TYR A 172 2.32 11.06 -12.23
C TYR A 172 2.79 11.16 -13.69
N ARG A 173 3.06 10.02 -14.30
CA ARG A 173 3.79 9.88 -15.58
C ARG A 173 2.96 9.38 -16.74
N THR A 174 1.64 9.24 -16.55
CA THR A 174 0.74 8.96 -17.67
C THR A 174 1.00 9.93 -18.82
N PRO A 175 1.19 9.44 -20.06
CA PRO A 175 1.52 10.29 -21.20
C PRO A 175 0.56 11.48 -21.32
N ILE A 176 1.09 12.66 -21.73
CA ILE A 176 0.26 13.87 -21.83
C ILE A 176 -0.77 13.73 -22.94
N GLU A 177 -0.45 12.96 -23.96
CA GLU A 177 -1.31 12.64 -25.12
C GLU A 177 -2.56 11.84 -24.71
N TYR A 178 -2.54 11.19 -23.55
CA TYR A 178 -3.72 10.54 -22.99
C TYR A 178 -4.82 11.54 -22.61
N GLY A 179 -4.44 12.81 -22.42
CA GLY A 179 -5.36 13.87 -22.02
C GLY A 179 -5.67 13.88 -20.53
N ASN A 180 -6.68 14.66 -20.16
CA ASN A 180 -7.23 14.72 -18.80
C ASN A 180 -8.76 14.53 -18.87
N PRO A 181 -9.28 13.32 -18.66
CA PRO A 181 -10.73 13.09 -18.68
C PRO A 181 -11.49 13.73 -17.51
N PHE A 182 -10.78 14.31 -16.52
CA PHE A 182 -11.34 14.93 -15.32
C PHE A 182 -11.13 16.45 -15.28
N GLU A 183 -10.80 17.08 -16.42
CA GLU A 183 -10.49 18.50 -16.49
C GLU A 183 -11.64 19.36 -15.95
N ASP A 184 -12.88 19.01 -16.30
CA ASP A 184 -14.09 19.71 -15.87
C ASP A 184 -14.67 19.20 -14.55
N ASP A 185 -14.17 18.07 -14.01
CA ASP A 185 -14.66 17.48 -12.76
C ASP A 185 -14.03 18.18 -11.54
N PRO A 186 -14.81 18.49 -10.48
CA PRO A 186 -14.23 19.05 -9.27
C PRO A 186 -13.30 18.04 -8.58
N PRO A 187 -12.28 18.50 -7.84
CA PRO A 187 -11.54 17.63 -6.93
C PRO A 187 -12.42 17.23 -5.73
N PRO A 188 -11.99 16.28 -4.88
CA PRO A 188 -12.64 16.04 -3.59
C PRO A 188 -12.79 17.34 -2.78
N SER A 189 -13.84 17.45 -1.98
CA SER A 189 -14.17 18.72 -1.30
C SER A 189 -13.59 18.86 0.10
N TRP A 190 -12.87 17.86 0.61
CA TRP A 190 -12.39 17.83 2.00
C TRP A 190 -11.23 18.80 2.27
N LEU A 191 -10.36 19.06 1.29
CA LEU A 191 -9.27 20.01 1.43
C LEU A 191 -9.78 21.41 1.11
N THR A 192 -9.72 22.28 2.11
CA THR A 192 -10.17 23.67 2.03
C THR A 192 -8.97 24.63 1.94
N GLU A 193 -9.21 25.89 1.58
CA GLU A 193 -8.19 26.94 1.58
C GLU A 193 -7.56 27.13 2.99
N GLU A 194 -8.36 26.97 4.05
CA GLU A 194 -7.88 27.09 5.43
C GLU A 194 -6.93 25.93 5.77
N ILE A 195 -7.26 24.68 5.42
CA ILE A 195 -6.38 23.53 5.62
C ILE A 195 -5.11 23.72 4.81
N LEU A 196 -5.22 24.13 3.55
CA LEU A 196 -4.06 24.34 2.69
C LEU A 196 -3.14 25.44 3.21
N ARG A 197 -3.68 26.52 3.78
CA ARG A 197 -2.90 27.58 4.43
C ARG A 197 -2.10 27.02 5.63
N GLN A 198 -2.71 26.18 6.44
CA GLN A 198 -2.02 25.50 7.57
C GLN A 198 -0.90 24.58 7.05
N HIS A 199 -1.16 23.84 5.98
CA HIS A 199 -0.15 22.99 5.33
C HIS A 199 1.02 23.81 4.78
N TRP A 200 0.73 24.95 4.18
CA TRP A 200 1.75 25.87 3.65
C TRP A 200 2.67 26.45 4.71
N GLU A 201 2.14 26.78 5.88
CA GLU A 201 2.88 27.30 7.03
C GLU A 201 3.59 26.17 7.82
N GLY A 202 3.22 24.93 7.57
CA GLY A 202 3.72 23.74 8.25
C GLY A 202 5.08 23.26 7.76
N CYS A 203 5.44 22.07 8.20
CA CYS A 203 6.63 21.35 7.77
C CYS A 203 6.31 19.87 7.54
N GLY A 204 7.17 19.18 6.80
CA GLY A 204 7.05 17.76 6.47
C GLY A 204 7.86 17.40 5.22
N TYR A 205 8.22 16.15 5.08
CA TYR A 205 9.04 15.68 3.96
C TYR A 205 8.37 15.88 2.59
N ARG A 206 7.05 15.82 2.53
CA ARG A 206 6.23 16.03 1.33
C ARG A 206 5.14 17.07 1.58
N SER A 207 5.49 18.15 2.31
CA SER A 207 4.54 19.21 2.61
C SER A 207 4.08 19.98 1.37
N ALA A 208 3.06 20.82 1.51
CA ALA A 208 2.52 21.62 0.40
C ALA A 208 3.56 22.46 -0.33
N GLN A 209 4.60 22.95 0.36
CA GLN A 209 5.69 23.69 -0.27
C GLN A 209 6.78 22.80 -0.88
N GLU A 210 6.90 21.58 -0.44
CA GLU A 210 7.91 20.60 -0.87
C GLU A 210 7.28 19.27 -1.32
N PRO A 211 6.34 19.26 -2.27
CA PRO A 211 5.82 18.01 -2.80
C PRO A 211 6.91 17.23 -3.55
N TRP A 212 6.57 16.11 -4.09
CA TRP A 212 7.51 15.18 -4.73
C TRP A 212 8.49 15.84 -5.72
N THR A 213 8.01 16.80 -6.52
CA THR A 213 8.78 17.53 -7.54
C THR A 213 9.97 18.28 -6.96
N TRP A 214 9.81 18.91 -5.79
CA TRP A 214 10.90 19.67 -5.15
C TRP A 214 12.05 18.75 -4.72
N TRP A 215 11.74 17.62 -4.10
CA TRP A 215 12.75 16.67 -3.62
C TRP A 215 13.55 16.04 -4.76
N MET A 216 12.89 15.74 -5.86
CA MET A 216 13.53 15.12 -7.02
C MET A 216 14.22 16.11 -7.95
N GLY A 217 13.98 17.43 -7.79
CA GLY A 217 14.58 18.46 -8.64
C GLY A 217 14.23 18.34 -10.14
N ARG A 218 13.12 17.67 -10.45
CA ARG A 218 12.61 17.44 -11.80
C ARG A 218 11.14 17.82 -11.88
N LYS A 219 10.77 18.55 -12.93
CA LYS A 219 9.37 18.87 -13.24
C LYS A 219 8.69 17.70 -13.93
N TRP A 220 7.43 17.53 -13.62
CA TRP A 220 6.55 16.55 -14.24
C TRP A 220 5.29 17.26 -14.73
N GLU A 221 4.89 16.98 -15.97
CA GLU A 221 3.84 17.75 -16.64
C GLU A 221 2.48 17.67 -15.93
N ARG A 222 2.19 16.55 -15.28
CA ARG A 222 0.95 16.31 -14.53
C ARG A 222 1.01 16.71 -13.06
N MET A 223 2.13 17.24 -12.60
CA MET A 223 2.34 17.60 -11.18
C MET A 223 2.72 19.08 -11.06
N PRO A 224 2.09 19.87 -10.17
CA PRO A 224 2.55 21.20 -9.84
C PRO A 224 3.88 21.16 -9.06
N GLU A 225 4.60 22.27 -9.05
CA GLU A 225 5.88 22.40 -8.32
C GLU A 225 5.66 22.50 -6.79
N ASN A 226 4.53 23.04 -6.38
CA ASN A 226 4.05 23.16 -5.02
C ASN A 226 2.52 23.22 -5.03
N ILE A 227 1.91 23.13 -3.85
CA ILE A 227 0.44 23.17 -3.69
C ILE A 227 0.10 24.48 -2.96
N ALA A 228 0.13 25.59 -3.69
CA ALA A 228 -0.08 26.92 -3.11
C ALA A 228 -1.55 27.33 -3.03
N ASN A 229 -2.43 26.70 -3.79
CA ASN A 229 -3.86 27.03 -3.89
C ASN A 229 -4.66 25.77 -4.31
N LEU A 230 -5.99 25.87 -4.25
CA LEU A 230 -6.88 24.76 -4.62
C LEU A 230 -6.79 24.36 -6.10
N SER A 231 -6.35 25.25 -7.01
CA SER A 231 -6.12 24.91 -8.41
C SER A 231 -4.88 24.01 -8.56
N ASP A 232 -3.81 24.29 -7.81
CA ASP A 232 -2.63 23.41 -7.76
C ASP A 232 -3.00 22.04 -7.21
N TRP A 233 -3.82 22.02 -6.15
CA TRP A 233 -4.29 20.76 -5.57
C TRP A 233 -5.20 20.00 -6.56
N LYS A 234 -6.12 20.69 -7.25
CA LYS A 234 -6.90 20.03 -8.31
C LYS A 234 -5.98 19.37 -9.36
N ARG A 235 -4.97 20.09 -9.84
CA ARG A 235 -4.00 19.55 -10.80
C ARG A 235 -3.25 18.33 -10.24
N TRP A 236 -2.96 18.34 -8.93
CA TRP A 236 -2.35 17.21 -8.24
C TRP A 236 -3.27 15.98 -8.25
N ILE A 237 -4.53 16.15 -7.84
CA ILE A 237 -5.56 15.10 -7.86
C ILE A 237 -5.82 14.59 -9.29
N ASP A 238 -5.93 15.50 -10.26
CA ASP A 238 -6.11 15.12 -11.66
C ASP A 238 -4.97 14.23 -12.15
N GLY A 239 -3.73 14.54 -11.78
CA GLY A 239 -2.57 13.73 -12.14
C GLY A 239 -2.64 12.30 -11.61
N TYR A 240 -3.08 12.13 -10.36
CA TYR A 240 -3.31 10.84 -9.74
C TYR A 240 -4.48 10.08 -10.38
N ASP A 241 -5.64 10.71 -10.51
CA ASP A 241 -6.84 10.09 -11.07
C ASP A 241 -6.68 9.68 -12.53
N VAL A 242 -5.93 10.47 -13.31
CA VAL A 242 -5.54 10.10 -14.68
C VAL A 242 -4.67 8.84 -14.66
N GLY A 243 -3.77 8.70 -13.69
CA GLY A 243 -2.99 7.47 -13.49
C GLY A 243 -3.85 6.27 -13.15
N VAL A 244 -4.84 6.42 -12.28
CA VAL A 244 -5.83 5.35 -11.95
C VAL A 244 -6.60 4.94 -13.20
N LYS A 245 -7.12 5.93 -13.95
CA LYS A 245 -7.87 5.65 -15.18
C LYS A 245 -7.02 4.98 -16.24
N TYR A 246 -5.76 5.39 -16.36
CA TYR A 246 -4.81 4.80 -17.28
C TYR A 246 -4.51 3.33 -16.94
N ALA A 247 -4.28 3.02 -15.66
CA ALA A 247 -4.13 1.64 -15.21
C ALA A 247 -5.40 0.82 -15.48
N ASP A 248 -6.59 1.36 -15.20
CA ASP A 248 -7.89 0.71 -15.45
C ASP A 248 -8.08 0.34 -16.93
N ASP A 249 -7.72 1.23 -17.85
CA ASP A 249 -7.79 0.97 -19.31
C ASP A 249 -6.82 -0.15 -19.72
N HIS A 250 -5.68 -0.26 -19.06
CA HIS A 250 -4.73 -1.35 -19.31
C HIS A 250 -5.18 -2.68 -18.68
N VAL A 251 -5.85 -2.64 -17.53
CA VAL A 251 -6.57 -3.81 -17.00
C VAL A 251 -7.62 -4.28 -18.01
N ARG A 252 -8.36 -3.37 -18.65
CA ARG A 252 -9.34 -3.73 -19.69
C ARG A 252 -8.70 -4.53 -20.81
N GLN A 253 -7.55 -4.09 -21.32
CA GLN A 253 -6.84 -4.81 -22.40
C GLN A 253 -6.44 -6.24 -21.98
N ILE A 254 -6.05 -6.45 -20.72
CA ILE A 254 -5.77 -7.79 -20.20
C ILE A 254 -7.03 -8.66 -20.18
N LEU A 255 -8.15 -8.10 -19.72
CA LEU A 255 -9.43 -8.83 -19.69
C LEU A 255 -9.94 -9.13 -21.11
N ASP A 256 -9.77 -8.22 -22.07
CA ASP A 256 -10.14 -8.43 -23.46
C ASP A 256 -9.36 -9.61 -24.07
N VAL A 257 -8.06 -9.75 -23.76
CA VAL A 257 -7.27 -10.93 -24.20
C VAL A 257 -7.79 -12.22 -23.57
N LEU A 258 -8.18 -12.22 -22.30
CA LEU A 258 -8.77 -13.41 -21.69
C LEU A 258 -10.12 -13.79 -22.32
N ASP A 259 -10.91 -12.80 -22.74
CA ASP A 259 -12.16 -13.00 -23.45
C ASP A 259 -11.93 -13.55 -24.87
N GLU A 260 -10.99 -12.95 -25.62
CA GLU A 260 -10.56 -13.43 -26.95
C GLU A 260 -10.03 -14.87 -26.91
N GLU A 261 -9.31 -15.25 -25.85
CA GLU A 261 -8.83 -16.62 -25.64
C GLU A 261 -9.92 -17.58 -25.11
N GLY A 262 -11.13 -17.06 -24.80
CA GLY A 262 -12.28 -17.82 -24.35
C GLY A 262 -12.17 -18.36 -22.93
N VAL A 263 -11.36 -17.71 -22.07
CA VAL A 263 -11.09 -18.17 -20.69
C VAL A 263 -11.45 -17.14 -19.62
N LEU A 264 -11.99 -15.98 -19.97
CA LEU A 264 -12.34 -14.93 -19.02
C LEU A 264 -13.28 -15.44 -17.91
N ASP A 265 -14.32 -16.19 -18.28
CA ASP A 265 -15.31 -16.69 -17.32
C ASP A 265 -14.79 -17.81 -16.42
N GLU A 266 -13.67 -18.42 -16.77
CA GLU A 266 -13.00 -19.47 -15.98
C GLU A 266 -11.77 -18.95 -15.19
N THR A 267 -11.46 -17.66 -15.30
CA THR A 267 -10.30 -17.04 -14.66
C THR A 267 -10.72 -16.30 -13.40
N ALA A 268 -10.09 -16.64 -12.26
CA ALA A 268 -10.18 -15.83 -11.06
C ALA A 268 -9.42 -14.52 -11.25
N ILE A 269 -10.09 -13.39 -10.98
CA ILE A 269 -9.51 -12.05 -11.11
C ILE A 269 -9.49 -11.42 -9.73
N ILE A 270 -8.30 -11.05 -9.27
CA ILE A 270 -8.05 -10.38 -8.01
C ILE A 270 -7.41 -9.02 -8.32
N ILE A 271 -7.94 -7.94 -7.76
CA ILE A 271 -7.39 -6.59 -7.87
C ILE A 271 -7.14 -6.05 -6.47
N SER A 272 -5.91 -5.61 -6.23
CA SER A 272 -5.50 -5.00 -4.97
C SER A 272 -4.41 -3.97 -5.20
N SER A 273 -3.90 -3.40 -4.10
CA SER A 273 -2.77 -2.48 -4.08
C SER A 273 -1.84 -2.86 -2.94
N ASP A 274 -0.62 -2.38 -2.97
CA ASP A 274 0.35 -2.58 -1.88
C ASP A 274 0.21 -1.55 -0.75
N HIS A 275 -0.30 -0.37 -1.01
CA HIS A 275 -0.66 0.69 -0.05
C HIS A 275 -1.41 1.82 -0.77
N GLY A 276 -1.86 2.81 -0.01
CA GLY A 276 -2.41 4.06 -0.55
C GLY A 276 -1.36 5.13 -0.79
N GLU A 277 -1.82 6.34 -1.10
CA GLU A 277 -0.99 7.54 -1.28
C GLU A 277 -1.67 8.75 -0.65
N ASN A 278 -0.95 9.53 0.17
CA ASN A 278 -1.50 10.76 0.72
C ASN A 278 -1.65 11.82 -0.37
N GLN A 279 -2.79 12.49 -0.39
CA GLN A 279 -3.16 13.54 -1.35
C GLN A 279 -3.34 14.91 -0.69
N GLY A 280 -2.74 15.08 0.49
CA GLY A 280 -2.82 16.24 1.37
C GLY A 280 -3.08 15.87 2.83
N GLU A 281 -3.55 14.67 3.10
CA GLU A 281 -3.78 14.20 4.48
C GLU A 281 -2.49 14.33 5.29
N LEU A 282 -2.60 14.82 6.52
CA LEU A 282 -1.47 15.07 7.43
C LEU A 282 -0.34 15.94 6.84
N ASN A 283 -0.65 16.79 5.84
CA ASN A 283 0.28 17.62 5.09
C ASN A 283 1.30 16.82 4.26
N PHE A 284 0.90 15.65 3.71
CA PHE A 284 1.69 14.90 2.75
C PHE A 284 1.04 14.92 1.36
N TYR A 285 1.82 15.27 0.34
CA TYR A 285 1.38 15.36 -1.06
C TYR A 285 2.21 14.42 -1.94
N GLY A 286 1.60 13.30 -2.29
CA GLY A 286 2.24 12.17 -2.94
C GLY A 286 3.11 11.37 -1.97
N ASP A 287 3.33 10.13 -2.32
CA ASP A 287 4.01 9.18 -1.44
C ASP A 287 3.13 8.66 -0.26
N HIS A 288 3.71 7.86 0.58
CA HIS A 288 3.05 6.99 1.56
C HIS A 288 3.87 6.95 2.85
N HIS A 289 4.10 8.15 3.42
CA HIS A 289 5.10 8.33 4.49
C HIS A 289 4.55 8.08 5.89
N THR A 290 3.25 8.06 6.06
CA THR A 290 2.57 7.95 7.35
C THR A 290 1.97 6.56 7.56
N GLY A 291 1.80 6.15 8.82
CA GLY A 291 1.11 4.91 9.18
C GLY A 291 -0.40 5.12 9.36
N ASP A 292 -1.00 6.04 8.62
CA ASP A 292 -2.37 6.50 8.73
C ASP A 292 -3.39 5.59 8.04
N PHE A 293 -4.66 5.94 8.19
CA PHE A 293 -5.77 5.20 7.58
C PHE A 293 -5.68 5.18 6.05
N ILE A 294 -5.33 6.30 5.43
CA ILE A 294 -5.28 6.43 3.96
C ILE A 294 -4.12 5.65 3.36
N THR A 295 -2.92 5.78 3.94
CA THR A 295 -1.73 5.07 3.45
C THR A 295 -1.87 3.55 3.58
N THR A 296 -2.52 3.07 4.62
CA THR A 296 -2.60 1.62 4.87
C THR A 296 -3.81 0.96 4.23
N ARG A 297 -4.88 1.70 3.88
CA ARG A 297 -6.09 1.16 3.28
C ARG A 297 -5.92 0.89 1.80
N VAL A 298 -6.24 -0.34 1.39
CA VAL A 298 -6.12 -0.79 0.00
C VAL A 298 -7.43 -1.40 -0.51
N PRO A 299 -7.72 -1.33 -1.82
CA PRO A 299 -8.82 -2.08 -2.38
C PRO A 299 -8.50 -3.58 -2.36
N LEU A 300 -9.52 -4.38 -2.17
CA LEU A 300 -9.49 -5.81 -2.46
C LEU A 300 -10.81 -6.18 -3.14
N ILE A 301 -10.69 -6.58 -4.40
CA ILE A 301 -11.81 -6.99 -5.25
C ILE A 301 -11.48 -8.36 -5.80
N ALA A 302 -12.37 -9.33 -5.65
CA ALA A 302 -12.12 -10.68 -6.14
C ALA A 302 -13.36 -11.26 -6.81
N ARG A 303 -13.18 -11.66 -8.08
CA ARG A 303 -14.11 -12.49 -8.84
C ARG A 303 -13.47 -13.87 -8.98
N ILE A 304 -14.06 -14.89 -8.35
CA ILE A 304 -13.56 -16.27 -8.36
C ILE A 304 -14.67 -17.18 -8.87
N PRO A 305 -14.57 -17.63 -10.15
CA PRO A 305 -15.60 -18.48 -10.76
C PRO A 305 -15.86 -19.76 -9.96
N GLY A 306 -17.14 -20.14 -9.81
CA GLY A 306 -17.58 -21.24 -8.98
C GLY A 306 -17.66 -20.93 -7.48
N ILE A 307 -17.04 -19.84 -7.02
CA ILE A 307 -17.05 -19.44 -5.59
C ILE A 307 -17.87 -18.17 -5.39
N THR A 308 -17.63 -17.12 -6.19
CA THR A 308 -18.31 -15.82 -6.03
C THR A 308 -19.56 -15.67 -6.90
N ASP A 309 -19.95 -16.67 -7.67
CA ASP A 309 -21.04 -16.55 -8.67
C ASP A 309 -22.40 -16.17 -8.04
N ASN A 310 -22.66 -16.64 -6.82
CA ASN A 310 -23.86 -16.30 -6.06
C ASN A 310 -23.73 -15.05 -5.17
N GLN A 311 -22.59 -14.34 -5.27
CA GLN A 311 -22.25 -13.19 -4.43
C GLN A 311 -21.88 -11.96 -5.25
N LYS A 312 -22.29 -11.91 -6.51
CA LYS A 312 -21.97 -10.81 -7.44
C LYS A 312 -22.40 -9.46 -6.88
N GLY A 313 -21.47 -8.52 -6.84
CA GLY A 313 -21.67 -7.18 -6.30
C GLY A 313 -21.76 -7.09 -4.77
N ARG A 314 -21.49 -8.18 -4.05
CA ARG A 314 -21.46 -8.15 -2.58
C ARG A 314 -20.34 -7.27 -2.07
N VAL A 315 -20.64 -6.57 -0.97
CA VAL A 315 -19.67 -5.77 -0.22
C VAL A 315 -19.45 -6.45 1.13
N ASP A 316 -18.20 -6.76 1.44
CA ASP A 316 -17.77 -7.22 2.76
C ASP A 316 -17.23 -6.04 3.57
N ARG A 317 -17.70 -5.85 4.80
CA ARG A 317 -17.33 -4.73 5.67
C ARG A 317 -16.47 -5.12 6.86
N ALA A 318 -16.12 -6.41 6.96
CA ALA A 318 -15.24 -6.88 8.01
C ALA A 318 -13.80 -6.33 7.86
N LEU A 319 -13.07 -6.30 8.95
CA LEU A 319 -11.74 -5.73 9.02
C LEU A 319 -10.69 -6.81 8.75
N HIS A 320 -9.86 -6.63 7.71
CA HIS A 320 -8.86 -7.60 7.29
C HIS A 320 -7.49 -6.95 7.06
N TYR A 321 -6.42 -7.72 7.28
CA TYR A 321 -5.16 -7.40 6.63
C TYR A 321 -5.15 -7.91 5.19
N GLN A 322 -4.42 -7.23 4.33
CA GLN A 322 -4.23 -7.67 2.94
C GLN A 322 -3.57 -9.06 2.87
N PHE A 323 -2.59 -9.34 3.70
CA PHE A 323 -1.93 -10.64 3.72
C PHE A 323 -2.84 -11.79 4.19
N ASP A 324 -3.96 -11.50 4.88
CA ASP A 324 -4.97 -12.51 5.19
C ASP A 324 -5.60 -13.08 3.91
N PHE A 325 -5.61 -12.31 2.82
CA PHE A 325 -6.04 -12.80 1.52
C PHE A 325 -5.11 -13.89 0.96
N ALA A 326 -3.80 -13.83 1.23
CA ALA A 326 -2.89 -14.88 0.81
C ALA A 326 -3.24 -16.23 1.48
N ALA A 327 -3.53 -16.24 2.78
CA ALA A 327 -4.02 -17.43 3.48
C ALA A 327 -5.39 -17.88 2.98
N THR A 328 -6.28 -16.92 2.71
CA THR A 328 -7.61 -17.16 2.13
C THR A 328 -7.51 -17.84 0.76
N LEU A 329 -6.64 -17.35 -0.10
CA LEU A 329 -6.42 -17.95 -1.42
C LEU A 329 -5.92 -19.39 -1.30
N LEU A 330 -4.95 -19.66 -0.43
CA LEU A 330 -4.46 -21.03 -0.18
C LEU A 330 -5.59 -21.94 0.29
N GLU A 331 -6.41 -21.50 1.24
CA GLU A 331 -7.55 -22.30 1.74
C GLU A 331 -8.60 -22.57 0.65
N LEU A 332 -8.93 -21.57 -0.18
CA LEU A 332 -9.87 -21.72 -1.29
C LEU A 332 -9.37 -22.71 -2.34
N LEU A 333 -8.05 -22.84 -2.48
CA LEU A 333 -7.38 -23.80 -3.36
C LEU A 333 -7.15 -25.17 -2.71
N GLY A 334 -7.51 -25.37 -1.44
CA GLY A 334 -7.25 -26.61 -0.70
C GLY A 334 -5.77 -26.81 -0.35
N ILE A 335 -4.98 -25.75 -0.33
CA ILE A 335 -3.55 -25.76 0.02
C ILE A 335 -3.42 -25.46 1.51
N THR A 336 -2.62 -26.25 2.22
CA THR A 336 -2.35 -26.02 3.65
C THR A 336 -1.63 -24.70 3.86
N ILE A 337 -2.18 -23.84 4.72
CA ILE A 337 -1.56 -22.59 5.13
C ILE A 337 -0.32 -22.92 6.00
N PRO A 338 0.85 -22.32 5.73
CA PRO A 338 2.05 -22.56 6.54
C PRO A 338 1.82 -22.17 8.01
N GLU A 339 2.26 -23.04 8.94
CA GLU A 339 2.04 -22.87 10.39
C GLU A 339 2.60 -21.55 10.95
N LYS A 340 3.67 -21.02 10.34
CA LYS A 340 4.34 -19.80 10.80
C LYS A 340 3.76 -18.52 10.23
N TRP A 341 2.72 -18.61 9.41
CA TRP A 341 2.05 -17.42 8.93
C TRP A 341 1.18 -16.77 10.03
N ASP A 342 1.22 -15.44 10.10
CA ASP A 342 0.34 -14.62 10.94
C ASP A 342 -1.02 -14.40 10.30
N ALA A 343 -1.10 -14.67 9.00
CA ALA A 343 -2.27 -14.51 8.17
C ALA A 343 -3.41 -15.43 8.64
N LYS A 344 -4.61 -14.86 8.73
CA LYS A 344 -5.85 -15.56 9.10
C LYS A 344 -6.78 -15.60 7.90
N SER A 345 -7.09 -16.80 7.41
CA SER A 345 -8.02 -16.95 6.31
C SER A 345 -9.42 -16.45 6.67
N PHE A 346 -10.03 -15.76 5.73
CA PHE A 346 -11.45 -15.38 5.73
C PHE A 346 -12.22 -16.04 4.56
N ALA A 347 -11.86 -17.29 4.24
CA ALA A 347 -12.49 -18.03 3.14
C ALA A 347 -14.02 -18.18 3.28
N ASN A 348 -14.55 -18.13 4.51
CA ASN A 348 -16.00 -18.14 4.74
C ASN A 348 -16.70 -16.90 4.17
N ALA A 349 -16.00 -15.77 4.06
CA ALA A 349 -16.54 -14.60 3.36
C ALA A 349 -16.87 -14.92 1.89
N PHE A 350 -16.04 -15.74 1.26
CA PHE A 350 -16.24 -16.18 -0.13
C PHE A 350 -17.21 -17.36 -0.26
N LYS A 351 -17.11 -18.34 0.64
CA LYS A 351 -17.92 -19.58 0.57
C LYS A 351 -19.37 -19.36 1.02
N GLU A 352 -19.56 -18.57 2.08
CA GLU A 352 -20.82 -18.46 2.81
C GLU A 352 -21.36 -17.02 2.89
N GLY A 353 -20.62 -16.03 2.44
CA GLY A 353 -20.98 -14.61 2.53
C GLY A 353 -20.92 -14.06 3.95
N LYS A 354 -20.19 -14.69 4.86
CA LYS A 354 -20.06 -14.26 6.27
C LYS A 354 -19.07 -13.12 6.39
N GLU A 355 -19.47 -12.03 7.01
CA GLU A 355 -18.60 -10.91 7.39
C GLU A 355 -17.87 -11.24 8.70
N GLU A 356 -16.80 -12.02 8.62
CA GLU A 356 -15.94 -12.40 9.74
C GLU A 356 -14.55 -11.79 9.54
N GLY A 357 -14.11 -10.93 10.45
CA GLY A 357 -12.82 -10.23 10.37
C GLY A 357 -12.12 -10.12 11.71
N ARG A 358 -11.07 -9.31 11.75
CA ARG A 358 -10.32 -9.02 12.96
C ARG A 358 -11.05 -7.96 13.79
N SER A 359 -10.89 -7.98 15.10
CA SER A 359 -11.47 -6.96 16.00
C SER A 359 -10.70 -5.64 15.97
N TYR A 360 -9.41 -5.68 15.63
CA TYR A 360 -8.54 -4.55 15.42
C TYR A 360 -7.41 -4.90 14.45
N LEU A 361 -6.75 -3.87 13.92
CA LEU A 361 -5.51 -3.99 13.17
C LEU A 361 -4.45 -3.08 13.79
N VAL A 362 -3.18 -3.50 13.69
CA VAL A 362 -2.01 -2.65 13.95
C VAL A 362 -1.20 -2.56 12.68
N CYS A 363 -1.13 -1.36 12.11
CA CYS A 363 -0.39 -1.07 10.89
C CYS A 363 0.86 -0.27 11.21
N SER A 364 1.96 -0.53 10.51
CA SER A 364 3.27 0.07 10.78
C SER A 364 3.79 0.84 9.56
N GLN A 365 4.50 1.95 9.82
CA GLN A 365 5.30 2.67 8.83
C GLN A 365 6.65 3.02 9.47
N MET A 366 7.75 2.53 8.87
CA MET A 366 9.10 2.71 9.44
C MET A 366 10.16 3.09 8.41
N ALA A 367 9.76 3.28 7.15
CA ALA A 367 10.68 3.69 6.09
C ALA A 367 10.95 5.21 6.11
N TYR A 368 9.94 6.02 6.40
CA TYR A 368 10.01 7.48 6.37
C TYR A 368 9.72 8.13 7.72
N LEU A 369 8.82 7.57 8.49
CA LEU A 369 8.56 7.88 9.90
C LEU A 369 8.65 6.59 10.71
N CYS A 370 8.61 6.67 12.04
CA CYS A 370 8.34 5.48 12.85
C CYS A 370 6.98 5.66 13.51
N GLN A 371 5.97 5.01 12.96
CA GLN A 371 4.60 5.08 13.45
C GLN A 371 3.95 3.70 13.50
N ARG A 372 3.03 3.51 14.44
CA ARG A 372 2.04 2.44 14.43
C ARG A 372 0.66 3.03 14.56
N CYS A 373 -0.26 2.56 13.72
CA CYS A 373 -1.67 2.91 13.76
C CYS A 373 -2.47 1.72 14.25
N VAL A 374 -3.30 1.93 15.26
CA VAL A 374 -4.28 0.94 15.73
C VAL A 374 -5.65 1.32 15.18
N MET A 375 -6.21 0.46 14.35
CA MET A 375 -7.57 0.61 13.85
C MET A 375 -8.50 -0.33 14.62
N PHE A 376 -9.51 0.23 15.25
CA PHE A 376 -10.52 -0.51 16.01
C PHE A 376 -11.85 0.24 16.00
N GLU A 377 -12.94 -0.48 15.88
CA GLU A 377 -14.29 0.12 15.77
C GLU A 377 -14.35 1.16 14.65
N ARG A 378 -14.48 2.44 15.01
CA ARG A 378 -14.47 3.61 14.12
C ARG A 378 -13.21 4.50 14.25
N TRP A 379 -12.21 4.06 15.00
CA TRP A 379 -11.07 4.86 15.39
C TRP A 379 -9.79 4.43 14.70
N ALA A 380 -8.96 5.42 14.34
CA ALA A 380 -7.55 5.25 14.02
C ALA A 380 -6.71 6.01 15.07
N LEU A 381 -5.93 5.27 15.84
CA LEU A 381 -4.99 5.82 16.83
C LEU A 381 -3.57 5.67 16.28
N ILE A 382 -2.88 6.78 16.05
CA ILE A 382 -1.50 6.78 15.55
C ILE A 382 -0.55 7.09 16.70
N ARG A 383 0.35 6.15 16.99
CA ARG A 383 1.50 6.34 17.89
C ARG A 383 2.74 6.69 17.08
N THR A 384 3.29 7.88 17.28
CA THR A 384 4.52 8.33 16.63
C THR A 384 5.71 8.11 17.57
N TYR A 385 6.71 7.36 17.10
CA TYR A 385 7.97 7.10 17.80
C TYR A 385 9.12 7.96 17.25
N HIS A 386 9.09 8.26 15.95
CA HIS A 386 10.02 9.19 15.31
C HIS A 386 9.29 9.98 14.20
N PRO A 387 9.05 11.29 14.39
CA PRO A 387 8.21 12.08 13.48
C PRO A 387 8.98 12.65 12.28
N GLN A 388 10.25 12.32 12.12
CA GLN A 388 11.09 12.77 11.02
C GLN A 388 11.12 14.32 10.91
N PHE A 389 10.60 14.92 9.82
CA PHE A 389 10.50 16.37 9.62
C PHE A 389 9.12 16.93 10.00
N SER A 390 8.19 16.08 10.38
CA SER A 390 6.84 16.52 10.75
C SER A 390 6.75 16.97 12.21
N ASP A 391 5.73 17.79 12.49
CA ASP A 391 5.40 18.23 13.85
C ASP A 391 4.25 17.38 14.41
N PHE A 392 4.41 16.06 14.38
CA PHE A 392 3.40 15.17 14.93
C PHE A 392 3.55 15.03 16.44
N PRO A 393 2.44 15.14 17.18
CA PRO A 393 2.45 14.79 18.59
C PRO A 393 2.68 13.28 18.75
N PRO A 394 3.09 12.83 19.96
CA PRO A 394 3.31 11.43 20.25
C PRO A 394 2.11 10.52 19.96
N VAL A 395 0.89 11.04 20.11
CA VAL A 395 -0.37 10.32 19.86
C VAL A 395 -1.33 11.22 19.11
N MET A 396 -1.93 10.67 18.05
CA MET A 396 -3.07 11.25 17.33
C MET A 396 -4.22 10.25 17.35
N LEU A 397 -5.45 10.74 17.34
CA LEU A 397 -6.67 9.93 17.31
C LEU A 397 -7.66 10.55 16.32
N PHE A 398 -8.18 9.73 15.43
CA PHE A 398 -9.14 10.16 14.41
C PHE A 398 -10.38 9.26 14.40
N ASP A 399 -11.52 9.86 14.09
CA ASP A 399 -12.78 9.17 13.84
C ASP A 399 -12.93 8.94 12.33
N ILE A 400 -12.46 7.80 11.83
CA ILE A 400 -12.40 7.51 10.39
C ILE A 400 -13.76 7.33 9.70
N VAL A 401 -14.86 7.39 10.44
CA VAL A 401 -16.22 7.37 9.88
C VAL A 401 -16.70 8.79 9.58
N GLU A 402 -16.49 9.73 10.50
CA GLU A 402 -16.87 11.14 10.34
C GLU A 402 -15.78 11.96 9.65
N ASP A 403 -14.52 11.56 9.81
CA ASP A 403 -13.33 12.25 9.32
C ASP A 403 -12.36 11.24 8.66
N PRO A 404 -12.71 10.69 7.49
CA PRO A 404 -11.89 9.70 6.81
C PRO A 404 -10.56 10.25 6.28
N HIS A 405 -10.37 11.59 6.26
CA HIS A 405 -9.14 12.26 5.85
C HIS A 405 -8.28 12.74 7.04
N GLU A 406 -8.62 12.32 8.28
CA GLU A 406 -7.81 12.54 9.48
C GLU A 406 -7.44 14.02 9.72
N LEU A 407 -8.42 14.92 9.54
CA LEU A 407 -8.24 16.36 9.65
C LEU A 407 -8.28 16.87 11.10
N VAL A 408 -9.00 16.17 11.98
CA VAL A 408 -9.25 16.60 13.37
C VAL A 408 -8.71 15.61 14.37
N ASN A 409 -7.58 15.95 14.98
CA ASN A 409 -6.99 15.12 16.04
C ASN A 409 -7.80 15.20 17.33
N LEU A 410 -8.47 14.11 17.71
CA LEU A 410 -9.33 13.98 18.87
C LEU A 410 -8.59 13.47 20.13
N ALA A 411 -7.28 13.29 20.10
CA ALA A 411 -6.55 12.67 21.23
C ALA A 411 -6.73 13.41 22.56
N GLN A 412 -6.82 14.74 22.55
CA GLN A 412 -7.04 15.52 23.77
C GLN A 412 -8.49 15.47 24.26
N SER A 413 -9.47 15.37 23.37
CA SER A 413 -10.89 15.37 23.70
C SER A 413 -11.44 13.97 24.04
N ARG A 414 -10.73 12.90 23.63
CA ARG A 414 -11.14 11.51 23.84
C ARG A 414 -10.05 10.65 24.50
N PRO A 415 -9.59 11.04 25.72
CA PRO A 415 -8.57 10.29 26.44
C PRO A 415 -8.99 8.82 26.74
N ASP A 416 -10.28 8.58 26.91
CA ASP A 416 -10.86 7.24 27.07
C ASP A 416 -10.56 6.31 25.89
N VAL A 417 -10.70 6.83 24.67
CA VAL A 417 -10.43 6.08 23.43
C VAL A 417 -8.92 5.92 23.22
N VAL A 418 -8.14 6.96 23.57
CA VAL A 418 -6.67 6.91 23.51
C VAL A 418 -6.13 5.81 24.42
N GLU A 419 -6.60 5.71 25.66
CA GLU A 419 -6.19 4.67 26.62
C GLU A 419 -6.50 3.27 26.05
N LYS A 420 -7.71 3.06 25.50
CA LYS A 420 -8.10 1.79 24.88
C LYS A 420 -7.19 1.43 23.70
N GLY A 421 -6.93 2.37 22.79
CA GLY A 421 -6.09 2.12 21.62
C GLY A 421 -4.63 1.83 22.00
N LEU A 422 -4.08 2.51 23.00
CA LEU A 422 -2.73 2.24 23.51
C LEU A 422 -2.65 0.88 24.22
N ALA A 423 -3.70 0.46 24.93
CA ALA A 423 -3.77 -0.88 25.52
C ALA A 423 -3.75 -1.98 24.44
N ILE A 424 -4.54 -1.82 23.37
CA ILE A 424 -4.51 -2.74 22.21
C ILE A 424 -3.12 -2.80 21.60
N LEU A 425 -2.47 -1.64 21.42
CA LEU A 425 -1.11 -1.59 20.86
C LEU A 425 -0.10 -2.32 21.74
N GLN A 426 -0.20 -2.19 23.05
CA GLN A 426 0.68 -2.87 24.01
C GLN A 426 0.46 -4.39 23.96
N GLU A 427 -0.80 -4.84 24.02
CA GLU A 427 -1.15 -6.26 23.95
C GLU A 427 -0.64 -6.90 22.64
N TRP A 428 -0.89 -6.24 21.50
CA TRP A 428 -0.37 -6.68 20.21
C TRP A 428 1.17 -6.75 20.20
N THR A 429 1.85 -5.76 20.77
CA THR A 429 3.32 -5.75 20.81
C THR A 429 3.86 -6.90 21.66
N ASP A 430 3.22 -7.19 22.78
CA ASP A 430 3.60 -8.31 23.67
C ASP A 430 3.37 -9.66 22.97
N GLU A 431 2.25 -9.81 22.22
CA GLU A 431 1.98 -11.00 21.40
C GLU A 431 3.05 -11.20 20.32
N MET A 432 3.40 -10.11 19.60
CA MET A 432 4.45 -10.16 18.56
C MET A 432 5.81 -10.56 19.14
N LEU A 433 6.20 -10.00 20.28
CA LEU A 433 7.46 -10.37 20.95
C LEU A 433 7.46 -11.82 21.44
N ALA A 434 6.33 -12.32 21.92
CA ALA A 434 6.21 -13.69 22.43
C ALA A 434 6.31 -14.75 21.33
N THR A 435 5.95 -14.39 20.08
CA THR A 435 5.93 -15.29 18.91
C THR A 435 7.06 -15.04 17.93
N ALA A 436 7.86 -13.98 18.12
CA ALA A 436 8.99 -13.64 17.27
C ALA A 436 10.13 -14.65 17.44
N ILE A 437 10.82 -14.96 16.33
CA ILE A 437 12.03 -15.78 16.33
C ILE A 437 13.18 -15.08 17.05
N GLU A 438 13.34 -13.78 16.74
CA GLU A 438 14.21 -12.88 17.47
C GLU A 438 13.31 -11.95 18.30
N PRO A 439 13.40 -11.92 19.65
CA PRO A 439 12.51 -11.13 20.50
C PRO A 439 12.91 -9.65 20.49
N ILE A 440 13.05 -9.08 19.30
CA ILE A 440 13.42 -7.69 19.05
C ILE A 440 12.40 -7.07 18.11
N ASP A 441 11.77 -5.98 18.54
CA ASP A 441 10.97 -5.17 17.64
C ASP A 441 11.85 -4.54 16.54
N PRO A 442 11.62 -4.83 15.24
CA PRO A 442 12.42 -4.28 14.14
C PRO A 442 12.46 -2.74 14.11
N MET A 443 11.45 -2.05 14.65
CA MET A 443 11.47 -0.60 14.82
C MET A 443 12.68 -0.13 15.64
N ARG A 444 13.14 -0.92 16.63
CA ARG A 444 14.33 -0.59 17.40
C ARG A 444 15.59 -0.55 16.55
N ILE A 445 15.67 -1.41 15.53
CA ILE A 445 16.79 -1.42 14.58
C ILE A 445 16.82 -0.09 13.82
N VAL A 446 15.66 0.35 13.30
CA VAL A 446 15.52 1.63 12.59
C VAL A 446 15.91 2.80 13.49
N LEU A 447 15.44 2.82 14.73
CA LEU A 447 15.76 3.89 15.69
C LEU A 447 17.23 3.89 16.11
N GLN A 448 17.87 2.72 16.27
CA GLN A 448 19.30 2.60 16.57
C GLN A 448 20.20 3.08 15.42
N GLU A 449 19.72 3.00 14.20
CA GLU A 449 20.40 3.55 13.02
C GLU A 449 20.24 5.08 12.90
N GLY A 450 19.59 5.73 13.86
CA GLY A 450 19.35 7.19 13.88
C GLY A 450 18.02 7.61 13.24
N GLY A 451 17.03 6.72 13.22
CA GLY A 451 15.72 6.94 12.63
C GLY A 451 15.63 6.49 11.16
N PRO A 452 14.48 6.74 10.50
CA PRO A 452 14.21 6.32 9.13
C PRO A 452 15.27 6.78 8.14
N TRP A 453 15.87 5.85 7.41
CA TRP A 453 17.00 6.09 6.51
C TRP A 453 16.66 7.10 5.41
N ASP A 454 15.51 6.95 4.79
CA ASP A 454 15.14 7.73 3.61
C ASP A 454 14.99 9.22 3.89
N ALA A 455 14.73 9.57 5.12
CA ALA A 455 14.56 10.95 5.53
C ALA A 455 15.80 11.57 6.14
N ARG A 456 16.50 10.86 7.03
CA ARG A 456 17.61 11.45 7.82
C ARG A 456 18.75 11.99 6.96
N LYS A 457 18.98 11.45 5.77
CA LYS A 457 20.05 11.91 4.86
C LYS A 457 19.84 13.32 4.33
N ASP A 458 18.60 13.83 4.33
CA ASP A 458 18.20 15.09 3.70
C ASP A 458 17.92 16.22 4.71
N TRP A 459 18.09 16.00 6.02
CA TRP A 459 17.62 16.95 7.04
C TRP A 459 18.28 18.33 6.93
N ARG A 460 19.61 18.42 6.63
CA ARG A 460 20.30 19.70 6.47
C ARG A 460 19.75 20.51 5.32
N ARG A 461 19.61 19.88 4.15
CA ARG A 461 19.02 20.50 2.97
C ARG A 461 17.61 21.01 3.24
N TYR A 462 16.84 20.26 4.05
CA TYR A 462 15.50 20.68 4.40
C TYR A 462 15.48 21.85 5.38
N CYS A 463 16.37 21.90 6.37
CA CYS A 463 16.51 23.05 7.26
C CYS A 463 16.91 24.33 6.52
N GLU A 464 17.81 24.24 5.53
CA GLU A 464 18.14 25.36 4.64
C GLU A 464 16.91 25.87 3.87
N ARG A 465 16.10 24.93 3.34
CA ARG A 465 14.84 25.27 2.64
C ARG A 465 13.85 25.96 3.55
N LEU A 466 13.64 25.46 4.76
CA LEU A 466 12.74 26.06 5.76
C LEU A 466 13.14 27.51 6.08
N ARG A 467 14.42 27.79 6.28
CA ARG A 467 14.95 29.16 6.47
C ARG A 467 14.69 30.05 5.25
N ALA A 468 14.98 29.53 4.05
CA ALA A 468 14.77 30.27 2.81
C ALA A 468 13.30 30.63 2.55
N THR A 469 12.35 29.93 3.20
CA THR A 469 10.89 30.13 3.05
C THR A 469 10.25 30.78 4.29
N GLY A 470 11.05 31.33 5.22
CA GLY A 470 10.53 32.01 6.41
C GLY A 470 9.97 31.09 7.51
N ARG A 471 10.29 29.82 7.46
CA ARG A 471 9.83 28.77 8.40
C ARG A 471 10.92 28.37 9.39
N GLU A 472 11.71 29.31 9.88
CA GLU A 472 12.90 29.09 10.72
C GLU A 472 12.61 28.30 11.99
N LYS A 473 11.44 28.53 12.64
CA LYS A 473 11.02 27.76 13.83
C LYS A 473 11.08 26.25 13.62
N TRP A 474 10.70 25.79 12.44
CA TRP A 474 10.71 24.37 12.10
C TRP A 474 12.12 23.85 11.85
N ALA A 475 12.98 24.66 11.23
CA ALA A 475 14.39 24.32 11.06
C ALA A 475 15.08 24.06 12.40
N GLU A 476 14.85 24.93 13.39
CA GLU A 476 15.43 24.77 14.74
C GLU A 476 14.95 23.50 15.46
N ILE A 477 13.68 23.13 15.30
CA ILE A 477 13.10 21.91 15.87
C ILE A 477 13.74 20.67 15.24
N ILE A 478 13.86 20.67 13.92
CA ILE A 478 14.44 19.53 13.16
C ILE A 478 15.92 19.39 13.48
N GLU A 479 16.69 20.49 13.52
CA GLU A 479 18.11 20.47 13.91
C GLU A 479 18.33 19.86 15.29
N LYS A 480 17.55 20.28 16.29
CA LYS A 480 17.63 19.71 17.65
C LYS A 480 17.34 18.20 17.66
N ARG A 481 16.43 17.73 16.79
CA ARG A 481 16.06 16.33 16.69
C ARG A 481 17.18 15.48 16.10
N PHE A 482 17.86 15.97 15.07
CA PHE A 482 18.88 15.21 14.35
C PHE A 482 20.31 15.43 14.86
N ALA A 483 20.62 16.57 15.51
CA ALA A 483 21.95 16.84 16.09
C ALA A 483 22.34 15.86 17.23
N SER A 484 21.38 15.20 17.86
CA SER A 484 21.65 14.19 18.89
C SER A 484 22.04 12.81 18.34
N VAL A 485 22.03 12.63 17.02
CA VAL A 485 22.24 11.35 16.33
C VAL A 485 23.62 11.31 15.62
N GLU A 486 24.31 12.44 15.52
CA GLU A 486 25.70 12.58 15.06
C GLU A 486 26.70 12.57 16.22
#